data_50dbfd869ed005aafd81584aa76a3e6b
#
_entry.id   50dbfd869ed005aafd81584aa76a3e6b
#
_cell.length_a   1.000
_cell.length_b   1.000
_cell.length_c   1.000
_cell.angle_alpha   90.00
_cell.angle_beta   90.00
_cell.angle_gamma   90.00
#
_symmetry.space_group_name_H-M   'P 1'
#
loop_
_entity.id
_entity.type
_entity.pdbx_description
1 polymer ?
#
loop_
_entity_poly.entity_id
_entity_poly.type
_entity_poly.pdbx_seq_one_letter_code
_entity_poly.pdbx_strand_id
1 'polypeptide(L)'
;MEGSVYVLTNPAMPNMVKIGKTTRDVELRLADLYSTGVPLLFECEYAAKVRDVDKTEKAFHTAFSPNRVNPKREFFNIDPEQAIAVLELMAIEDVTPTVQKEAESVDVEANISSEKFKQKNRPNMNFIDMGMEIGEILTFERDQIECSIYSPNRVKYLDEIYSLTGLTKKLLGEDGTRRRRRGTKWWFYKGKNLVDIYNETYSMD
;
A
#
# COMPACT_ATOMS: atom_id res chain seq x y z
N MET A 1 20.15 1.29 22.41
CA MET A 1 21.18 0.61 21.57
C MET A 1 21.02 1.08 20.15
N GLU A 2 22.11 1.36 19.44
CA GLU A 2 22.10 1.70 18.02
C GLU A 2 21.74 0.48 17.17
N GLY A 3 21.03 0.70 16.07
CA GLY A 3 20.61 -0.33 15.15
C GLY A 3 19.70 0.25 14.07
N SER A 4 19.09 -0.59 13.25
CA SER A 4 18.21 -0.18 12.17
C SER A 4 16.74 -0.53 12.45
N VAL A 5 15.86 0.40 12.12
CA VAL A 5 14.41 0.17 12.01
C VAL A 5 14.07 0.11 10.53
N TYR A 6 13.16 -0.78 10.16
CA TYR A 6 12.78 -1.00 8.77
C TYR A 6 11.25 -1.04 8.59
N VAL A 7 10.82 -0.59 7.44
CA VAL A 7 9.44 -0.61 6.95
C VAL A 7 9.40 -1.54 5.74
N LEU A 8 8.69 -2.64 5.85
CA LEU A 8 8.61 -3.66 4.79
C LEU A 8 7.19 -3.85 4.32
N THR A 9 7.04 -4.16 3.04
CA THR A 9 5.81 -4.65 2.44
C THR A 9 6.00 -6.08 1.91
N ASN A 10 4.90 -6.73 1.55
CA ASN A 10 4.93 -8.04 0.91
C ASN A 10 3.78 -8.13 -0.11
N PRO A 11 4.06 -8.45 -1.39
CA PRO A 11 3.02 -8.54 -2.42
C PRO A 11 1.90 -9.55 -2.10
N ALA A 12 2.20 -10.60 -1.33
CA ALA A 12 1.20 -11.56 -0.88
C ALA A 12 0.33 -11.06 0.28
N MET A 13 0.70 -9.94 0.91
CA MET A 13 -0.01 -9.32 2.04
C MET A 13 -0.33 -7.84 1.73
N PRO A 14 -1.19 -7.56 0.73
CA PRO A 14 -1.50 -6.20 0.33
C PRO A 14 -2.14 -5.42 1.49
N ASN A 15 -1.84 -4.13 1.56
CA ASN A 15 -2.28 -3.19 2.60
C ASN A 15 -1.74 -3.47 4.01
N MET A 16 -0.73 -4.31 4.14
CA MET A 16 -0.04 -4.56 5.41
C MET A 16 1.41 -4.11 5.33
N VAL A 17 1.84 -3.41 6.36
CA VAL A 17 3.21 -2.98 6.56
C VAL A 17 3.78 -3.70 7.77
N LYS A 18 5.00 -4.23 7.64
CA LYS A 18 5.76 -4.73 8.77
C LYS A 18 6.75 -3.66 9.21
N ILE A 19 6.67 -3.29 10.50
CA ILE A 19 7.65 -2.38 11.13
C ILE A 19 8.43 -3.18 12.15
N GLY A 20 9.72 -3.28 11.95
CA GLY A 20 10.59 -4.06 12.83
C GLY A 20 11.97 -3.42 12.98
N LYS A 21 12.80 -4.07 13.79
CA LYS A 21 14.17 -3.63 14.10
C LYS A 21 15.18 -4.74 13.92
N THR A 22 16.43 -4.33 13.80
CA THR A 22 17.59 -5.22 13.88
C THR A 22 18.80 -4.47 14.43
N THR A 23 19.64 -5.19 15.15
CA THR A 23 21.00 -4.73 15.54
C THR A 23 22.08 -5.35 14.66
N ARG A 24 21.67 -6.20 13.72
CA ARG A 24 22.49 -6.78 12.64
C ARG A 24 22.18 -6.06 11.33
N ASP A 25 22.85 -6.47 10.28
CA ASP A 25 22.54 -6.00 8.92
C ASP A 25 21.09 -6.31 8.56
N VAL A 26 20.43 -5.35 7.91
CA VAL A 26 19.00 -5.45 7.58
C VAL A 26 18.77 -6.56 6.56
N GLU A 27 19.70 -6.76 5.64
CA GLU A 27 19.69 -7.77 4.57
C GLU A 27 19.63 -9.18 5.16
N LEU A 28 20.47 -9.47 6.15
CA LEU A 28 20.45 -10.75 6.87
C LEU A 28 19.12 -10.96 7.58
N ARG A 29 18.54 -9.89 8.11
CA ARG A 29 17.22 -9.94 8.74
C ARG A 29 16.11 -10.20 7.76
N LEU A 30 16.16 -9.61 6.56
CA LEU A 30 15.21 -9.87 5.48
C LEU A 30 15.27 -11.33 5.02
N ALA A 31 16.47 -11.87 4.84
CA ALA A 31 16.66 -13.28 4.52
C ALA A 31 16.08 -14.22 5.59
N ASP A 32 16.29 -13.90 6.88
CA ASP A 32 15.68 -14.64 8.00
C ASP A 32 14.14 -14.58 7.98
N LEU A 33 13.56 -13.46 7.56
CA LEU A 33 12.12 -13.28 7.46
C LEU A 33 11.50 -14.05 6.28
N TYR A 34 12.28 -14.31 5.23
CA TYR A 34 11.91 -15.19 4.10
C TYR A 34 12.07 -16.66 4.47
N SER A 35 11.65 -17.05 5.66
CA SER A 35 11.59 -18.44 6.05
C SER A 35 10.25 -19.06 5.66
N THR A 36 10.11 -20.36 5.82
CA THR A 36 9.02 -21.24 5.36
C THR A 36 7.56 -20.76 5.56
N GLY A 37 7.34 -19.63 6.21
CA GLY A 37 6.00 -19.10 6.49
C GLY A 37 5.52 -17.98 5.55
N VAL A 38 6.34 -17.52 4.60
CA VAL A 38 6.02 -16.38 3.73
C VAL A 38 6.18 -16.79 2.27
N PRO A 39 5.14 -16.67 1.43
CA PRO A 39 5.17 -17.18 0.04
C PRO A 39 6.02 -16.32 -0.90
N LEU A 40 6.26 -15.05 -0.58
CA LEU A 40 7.02 -14.10 -1.37
C LEU A 40 7.99 -13.31 -0.48
N LEU A 41 9.04 -12.75 -1.08
CA LEU A 41 10.01 -11.91 -0.39
C LEU A 41 9.34 -10.64 0.18
N PHE A 42 9.87 -10.18 1.30
CA PHE A 42 9.59 -8.83 1.77
C PHE A 42 10.35 -7.80 0.94
N GLU A 43 9.69 -6.72 0.62
CA GLU A 43 10.27 -5.56 -0.05
C GLU A 43 10.59 -4.50 0.99
N CYS A 44 11.81 -3.96 0.94
CA CYS A 44 12.22 -2.89 1.83
C CYS A 44 11.77 -1.55 1.24
N GLU A 45 10.73 -0.96 1.81
CA GLU A 45 10.27 0.37 1.44
C GLU A 45 11.21 1.44 2.01
N TYR A 46 11.62 1.28 3.27
CA TYR A 46 12.57 2.17 3.92
C TYR A 46 13.28 1.48 5.08
N ALA A 47 14.56 1.76 5.24
CA ALA A 47 15.35 1.30 6.39
C ALA A 47 16.34 2.39 6.81
N ALA A 48 16.41 2.66 8.11
CA ALA A 48 17.30 3.69 8.63
C ALA A 48 17.97 3.26 9.92
N LYS A 49 19.24 3.64 10.09
CA LYS A 49 19.92 3.59 11.39
C LYS A 49 19.34 4.63 12.32
N VAL A 50 19.12 4.26 13.56
CA VAL A 50 18.57 5.12 14.61
C VAL A 50 19.40 5.00 15.89
N ARG A 51 19.39 6.05 16.72
CA ARG A 51 20.17 6.11 17.97
C ARG A 51 19.73 5.08 19.01
N ASP A 52 18.43 4.82 19.08
CA ASP A 52 17.86 3.87 20.04
C ASP A 52 16.76 3.05 19.38
N VAL A 53 17.17 1.91 18.86
CA VAL A 53 16.32 1.01 18.08
C VAL A 53 15.12 0.48 18.88
N ASP A 54 15.30 0.24 20.20
CA ASP A 54 14.23 -0.27 21.05
C ASP A 54 13.16 0.79 21.32
N LYS A 55 13.59 2.03 21.60
CA LYS A 55 12.67 3.14 21.80
C LYS A 55 11.95 3.53 20.52
N THR A 56 12.66 3.54 19.40
CA THR A 56 12.08 3.88 18.09
C THR A 56 11.02 2.86 17.71
N GLU A 57 11.32 1.57 17.70
CA GLU A 57 10.34 0.52 17.39
C GLU A 57 9.12 0.59 18.33
N LYS A 58 9.34 0.76 19.64
CA LYS A 58 8.26 0.89 20.62
C LYS A 58 7.38 2.11 20.33
N ALA A 59 7.97 3.24 19.93
CA ALA A 59 7.22 4.44 19.56
C ALA A 59 6.31 4.18 18.34
N PHE A 60 6.84 3.51 17.30
CA PHE A 60 6.05 3.09 16.14
C PHE A 60 4.89 2.17 16.53
N HIS A 61 5.18 1.14 17.32
CA HIS A 61 4.16 0.19 17.76
C HIS A 61 3.07 0.85 18.62
N THR A 62 3.44 1.90 19.36
CA THR A 62 2.46 2.69 20.13
C THR A 62 1.64 3.61 19.23
N ALA A 63 2.29 4.36 18.35
CA ALA A 63 1.64 5.31 17.45
C ALA A 63 0.64 4.63 16.50
N PHE A 64 1.03 3.49 15.95
CA PHE A 64 0.20 2.73 15.01
C PHE A 64 -0.60 1.59 15.65
N SER A 65 -0.67 1.51 16.98
CA SER A 65 -1.39 0.46 17.69
C SER A 65 -2.85 0.28 17.27
N PRO A 66 -3.64 1.33 16.94
CA PRO A 66 -5.00 1.17 16.44
C PRO A 66 -5.11 0.41 15.11
N ASN A 67 -4.04 0.43 14.32
CA ASN A 67 -3.96 -0.22 13.01
C ASN A 67 -3.25 -1.57 13.05
N ARG A 68 -2.83 -2.03 14.23
CA ARG A 68 -2.10 -3.28 14.39
C ARG A 68 -3.00 -4.48 14.10
N VAL A 69 -2.59 -5.32 13.13
CA VAL A 69 -3.38 -6.47 12.70
C VAL A 69 -3.47 -7.56 13.77
N ASN A 70 -2.38 -7.80 14.50
CA ASN A 70 -2.31 -8.78 15.58
C ASN A 70 -1.38 -8.26 16.68
N PRO A 71 -1.82 -8.22 17.96
CA PRO A 71 -1.02 -7.71 19.08
C PRO A 71 0.32 -8.44 19.29
N LYS A 72 0.43 -9.70 18.84
CA LYS A 72 1.65 -10.52 18.94
C LYS A 72 2.55 -10.44 17.70
N ARG A 73 2.17 -9.66 16.69
CA ARG A 73 2.90 -9.53 15.43
C ARG A 73 3.14 -8.06 15.12
N GLU A 74 4.14 -7.78 14.29
CA GLU A 74 4.61 -6.44 13.93
C GLU A 74 4.04 -5.98 12.58
N PHE A 75 2.76 -6.32 12.32
CA PHE A 75 2.06 -5.96 11.09
C PHE A 75 0.95 -4.94 11.37
N PHE A 76 0.88 -3.94 10.50
CA PHE A 76 -0.01 -2.79 10.63
C PHE A 76 -0.76 -2.56 9.31
N ASN A 77 -2.04 -2.24 9.38
CA ASN A 77 -2.86 -1.87 8.23
C ASN A 77 -2.79 -0.35 8.02
N ILE A 78 -1.67 0.11 7.49
CA ILE A 78 -1.35 1.51 7.21
C ILE A 78 -0.72 1.62 5.82
N ASP A 79 -0.65 2.84 5.29
CA ASP A 79 0.16 3.15 4.13
C ASP A 79 1.65 3.18 4.54
N PRO A 80 2.59 2.57 3.79
CA PRO A 80 4.02 2.63 4.06
C PRO A 80 4.53 4.05 4.28
N GLU A 81 4.07 5.01 3.48
CA GLU A 81 4.46 6.42 3.56
C GLU A 81 4.23 7.04 4.95
N GLN A 82 3.20 6.60 5.67
CA GLN A 82 2.95 7.06 7.02
C GLN A 82 4.07 6.65 7.99
N ALA A 83 4.56 5.43 7.86
CA ALA A 83 5.66 4.94 8.68
C ALA A 83 6.99 5.54 8.24
N ILE A 84 7.23 5.67 6.93
CA ILE A 84 8.44 6.27 6.36
C ILE A 84 8.62 7.70 6.85
N ALA A 85 7.60 8.55 6.71
CA ALA A 85 7.66 9.95 7.14
C ALA A 85 8.03 10.12 8.63
N VAL A 86 7.55 9.21 9.50
CA VAL A 86 7.93 9.24 10.92
C VAL A 86 9.36 8.72 11.14
N LEU A 87 9.78 7.69 10.38
CA LEU A 87 11.13 7.12 10.53
C LEU A 87 12.20 8.08 10.04
N GLU A 88 11.96 8.82 8.97
CA GLU A 88 12.86 9.86 8.46
C GLU A 88 13.23 10.90 9.52
N LEU A 89 12.29 11.30 10.37
CA LEU A 89 12.53 12.25 11.47
C LEU A 89 13.51 11.69 12.53
N MET A 90 13.65 10.39 12.64
CA MET A 90 14.49 9.71 13.63
C MET A 90 15.76 9.10 13.03
N ALA A 91 15.87 9.12 11.71
CA ALA A 91 16.96 8.53 10.95
C ALA A 91 18.28 9.29 11.20
N ILE A 92 19.36 8.53 11.41
CA ILE A 92 20.74 9.04 11.39
C ILE A 92 21.32 8.84 9.99
N GLU A 93 20.99 7.72 9.37
CA GLU A 93 21.48 7.28 8.06
C GLU A 93 20.39 6.46 7.37
N ASP A 94 20.10 6.79 6.11
CA ASP A 94 19.27 5.98 5.24
C ASP A 94 20.10 4.83 4.68
N VAL A 95 19.71 3.59 5.00
CA VAL A 95 20.38 2.38 4.52
C VAL A 95 19.54 1.63 3.46
N THR A 96 18.42 2.17 3.05
CA THR A 96 17.49 1.58 2.06
C THR A 96 18.19 1.17 0.76
N PRO A 97 19.05 2.03 0.13
CA PRO A 97 19.67 1.66 -1.14
C PRO A 97 20.58 0.44 -1.04
N THR A 98 21.27 0.29 0.10
CA THR A 98 22.14 -0.87 0.34
C THR A 98 21.32 -2.13 0.50
N VAL A 99 20.26 -2.06 1.31
CA VAL A 99 19.34 -3.18 1.58
C VAL A 99 18.66 -3.68 0.30
N GLN A 100 18.15 -2.77 -0.52
CA GLN A 100 17.47 -3.12 -1.77
C GLN A 100 18.43 -3.78 -2.76
N LYS A 101 19.63 -3.23 -2.94
CA LYS A 101 20.64 -3.78 -3.87
C LYS A 101 21.09 -5.19 -3.45
N GLU A 102 21.25 -5.46 -2.17
CA GLU A 102 21.65 -6.78 -1.68
C GLU A 102 20.49 -7.77 -1.73
N ALA A 103 19.26 -7.35 -1.44
CA ALA A 103 18.06 -8.17 -1.54
C ALA A 103 17.83 -8.69 -2.98
N GLU A 104 18.13 -7.90 -4.01
CA GLU A 104 18.05 -8.33 -5.39
C GLU A 104 18.97 -9.51 -5.72
N SER A 105 20.07 -9.65 -5.02
CA SER A 105 21.08 -10.68 -5.25
C SER A 105 20.83 -12.01 -4.50
N VAL A 106 19.97 -12.01 -3.48
CA VAL A 106 19.84 -13.16 -2.54
C VAL A 106 19.02 -14.30 -3.11
N ASP A 107 17.93 -14.03 -3.85
CA ASP A 107 17.07 -15.07 -4.42
C ASP A 107 16.40 -14.58 -5.72
N VAL A 108 17.03 -14.86 -6.84
CA VAL A 108 16.54 -14.47 -8.17
C VAL A 108 15.19 -15.13 -8.51
N GLU A 109 14.98 -16.39 -8.11
CA GLU A 109 13.71 -17.09 -8.40
C GLU A 109 12.54 -16.52 -7.59
N ALA A 110 12.78 -16.15 -6.33
CA ALA A 110 11.79 -15.51 -5.49
C ALA A 110 11.44 -14.09 -5.99
N ASN A 111 12.43 -13.34 -6.46
CA ASN A 111 12.21 -12.03 -7.09
C ASN A 111 11.36 -12.16 -8.37
N ILE A 112 11.67 -13.10 -9.25
CA ILE A 112 10.87 -13.40 -10.45
C ILE A 112 9.44 -13.81 -10.06
N SER A 113 9.28 -14.57 -8.99
CA SER A 113 7.97 -15.00 -8.50
C SER A 113 7.16 -13.83 -7.93
N SER A 114 7.81 -12.91 -7.22
CA SER A 114 7.20 -11.68 -6.71
C SER A 114 6.73 -10.78 -7.84
N GLU A 115 7.56 -10.57 -8.86
CA GLU A 115 7.20 -9.79 -10.04
C GLU A 115 6.03 -10.42 -10.82
N LYS A 116 6.06 -11.73 -11.06
CA LYS A 116 4.93 -12.45 -11.69
C LYS A 116 3.65 -12.34 -10.87
N PHE A 117 3.75 -12.35 -9.55
CA PHE A 117 2.60 -12.19 -8.66
C PHE A 117 2.04 -10.78 -8.70
N LYS A 118 2.88 -9.75 -8.70
CA LYS A 118 2.48 -8.35 -8.91
C LYS A 118 1.78 -8.16 -10.25
N GLN A 119 2.34 -8.70 -11.33
CA GLN A 119 1.75 -8.66 -12.67
C GLN A 119 0.38 -9.34 -12.73
N LYS A 120 0.18 -10.42 -11.99
CA LYS A 120 -1.08 -11.18 -11.95
C LYS A 120 -2.14 -10.52 -11.07
N ASN A 121 -1.75 -9.84 -10.02
CA ASN A 121 -2.61 -9.09 -9.11
C ASN A 121 -2.59 -7.62 -9.52
N ARG A 122 -3.59 -7.22 -10.31
CA ARG A 122 -3.75 -5.81 -10.70
C ARG A 122 -3.78 -4.93 -9.45
N PRO A 123 -3.01 -3.83 -9.41
CA PRO A 123 -2.95 -2.93 -8.26
C PRO A 123 -4.34 -2.34 -7.95
N ASN A 124 -4.53 -1.91 -6.71
CA ASN A 124 -5.73 -1.17 -6.36
C ASN A 124 -5.77 0.15 -7.16
N MET A 125 -6.99 0.59 -7.50
CA MET A 125 -7.17 1.85 -8.20
C MET A 125 -6.64 3.01 -7.38
N ASN A 126 -5.72 3.75 -7.95
CA ASN A 126 -5.17 4.98 -7.42
C ASN A 126 -5.44 6.11 -8.43
N PHE A 127 -6.25 7.09 -8.05
CA PHE A 127 -6.64 8.18 -8.95
C PHE A 127 -5.44 9.04 -9.38
N ILE A 128 -4.46 9.21 -8.49
CA ILE A 128 -3.27 10.03 -8.77
C ILE A 128 -2.38 9.33 -9.81
N ASP A 129 -2.13 8.04 -9.64
CA ASP A 129 -1.37 7.23 -10.61
C ASP A 129 -2.07 7.20 -11.98
N MET A 130 -3.40 7.31 -11.99
CA MET A 130 -4.23 7.39 -13.19
C MET A 130 -4.27 8.80 -13.81
N GLY A 131 -3.43 9.74 -13.35
CA GLY A 131 -3.30 11.09 -13.88
C GLY A 131 -4.41 12.05 -13.47
N MET A 132 -5.09 11.79 -12.36
CA MET A 132 -6.15 12.64 -11.82
C MET A 132 -5.65 13.40 -10.59
N GLU A 133 -6.22 14.56 -10.30
CA GLU A 133 -5.86 15.38 -9.14
C GLU A 133 -6.95 15.35 -8.05
N ILE A 134 -6.55 15.61 -6.81
CA ILE A 134 -7.49 15.79 -5.70
C ILE A 134 -8.40 16.99 -5.99
N GLY A 135 -9.70 16.80 -5.81
CA GLY A 135 -10.73 17.81 -6.09
C GLY A 135 -11.36 17.67 -7.47
N GLU A 136 -10.77 16.91 -8.40
CA GLU A 136 -11.38 16.67 -9.70
C GLU A 136 -12.66 15.81 -9.59
N ILE A 137 -13.51 15.93 -10.59
CA ILE A 137 -14.87 15.39 -10.58
C ILE A 137 -14.94 14.06 -11.35
N LEU A 138 -15.59 13.09 -10.73
CA LEU A 138 -16.02 11.85 -11.37
C LEU A 138 -17.53 11.88 -11.53
N THR A 139 -18.01 11.42 -12.69
CA THR A 139 -19.44 11.38 -13.03
C THR A 139 -19.94 9.94 -13.05
N PHE A 140 -21.04 9.68 -12.36
CA PHE A 140 -21.73 8.40 -12.37
C PHE A 140 -22.64 8.29 -13.60
N GLU A 141 -22.53 7.22 -14.36
CA GLU A 141 -23.17 7.05 -15.67
C GLU A 141 -24.70 7.18 -15.62
N ARG A 142 -25.34 6.53 -14.65
CA ARG A 142 -26.80 6.32 -14.66
C ARG A 142 -27.60 7.59 -14.43
N ASP A 143 -27.19 8.39 -13.44
CA ASP A 143 -27.97 9.55 -12.99
C ASP A 143 -27.17 10.85 -13.11
N GLN A 144 -26.01 10.83 -13.79
CA GLN A 144 -25.07 11.96 -13.93
C GLN A 144 -24.67 12.57 -12.57
N ILE A 145 -24.66 11.73 -11.53
CA ILE A 145 -24.26 12.14 -10.17
C ILE A 145 -22.74 12.39 -10.16
N GLU A 146 -22.34 13.48 -9.55
CA GLU A 146 -20.94 13.88 -9.44
C GLU A 146 -20.41 13.65 -8.03
N CYS A 147 -19.16 13.24 -7.94
CA CYS A 147 -18.38 13.23 -6.70
C CYS A 147 -16.96 13.76 -6.98
N SER A 148 -16.29 14.29 -5.96
CA SER A 148 -14.92 14.77 -6.10
C SER A 148 -13.92 13.76 -5.56
N ILE A 149 -12.74 13.70 -6.17
CA ILE A 149 -11.61 12.91 -5.67
C ILE A 149 -11.12 13.54 -4.38
N TYR A 150 -11.13 12.79 -3.29
CA TYR A 150 -10.71 13.26 -1.98
C TYR A 150 -9.28 12.82 -1.62
N SER A 151 -8.90 11.62 -2.01
CA SER A 151 -7.57 11.05 -1.81
C SER A 151 -7.28 10.04 -2.91
N PRO A 152 -6.08 9.45 -2.99
CA PRO A 152 -5.72 8.49 -4.04
C PRO A 152 -6.72 7.35 -4.27
N ASN A 153 -7.50 6.97 -3.26
CA ASN A 153 -8.46 5.85 -3.33
C ASN A 153 -9.84 6.17 -2.74
N ARG A 154 -10.13 7.44 -2.45
CA ARG A 154 -11.39 7.89 -1.85
C ARG A 154 -12.00 9.04 -2.63
N VAL A 155 -13.32 9.10 -2.57
CA VAL A 155 -14.13 10.17 -3.16
C VAL A 155 -15.02 10.81 -2.11
N LYS A 156 -15.37 12.08 -2.30
CA LYS A 156 -16.28 12.84 -1.46
C LYS A 156 -17.59 13.06 -2.20
N TYR A 157 -18.70 12.70 -1.56
CA TYR A 157 -20.06 12.91 -2.07
C TYR A 157 -20.99 13.37 -0.92
N LEU A 158 -21.69 14.48 -1.08
CA LEU A 158 -22.58 15.09 -0.06
C LEU A 158 -21.89 15.22 1.32
N ASP A 159 -20.67 15.75 1.31
CA ASP A 159 -19.82 15.94 2.51
C ASP A 159 -19.35 14.65 3.22
N GLU A 160 -19.69 13.48 2.74
CA GLU A 160 -19.21 12.19 3.23
C GLU A 160 -18.13 11.58 2.33
N ILE A 161 -17.20 10.85 2.94
CA ILE A 161 -16.06 10.20 2.25
C ILE A 161 -16.35 8.72 2.05
N TYR A 162 -16.20 8.24 0.80
CA TYR A 162 -16.46 6.87 0.39
C TYR A 162 -15.27 6.24 -0.35
N SER A 163 -15.20 4.92 -0.32
CA SER A 163 -14.55 4.22 -1.44
C SER A 163 -15.47 4.29 -2.67
N LEU A 164 -14.89 4.29 -3.87
CA LEU A 164 -15.70 4.34 -5.10
C LEU A 164 -16.73 3.20 -5.18
N THR A 165 -16.33 1.99 -4.76
CA THR A 165 -17.24 0.84 -4.69
C THR A 165 -18.34 1.05 -3.64
N GLY A 166 -18.02 1.66 -2.49
CA GLY A 166 -18.99 1.98 -1.44
C GLY A 166 -20.04 2.98 -1.92
N LEU A 167 -19.59 4.05 -2.61
CA LEU A 167 -20.50 5.03 -3.20
C LEU A 167 -21.37 4.41 -4.29
N THR A 168 -20.78 3.60 -5.16
CA THR A 168 -21.55 2.88 -6.21
C THR A 168 -22.65 2.01 -5.60
N LYS A 169 -22.38 1.28 -4.53
CA LYS A 169 -23.40 0.47 -3.83
C LYS A 169 -24.51 1.34 -3.25
N LYS A 170 -24.17 2.47 -2.64
CA LYS A 170 -25.14 3.43 -2.11
C LYS A 170 -26.06 3.97 -3.21
N LEU A 171 -25.50 4.34 -4.37
CA LEU A 171 -26.25 4.90 -5.50
C LEU A 171 -27.12 3.86 -6.25
N LEU A 172 -26.68 2.60 -6.29
CA LEU A 172 -27.44 1.52 -6.94
C LEU A 172 -28.54 0.91 -6.06
N GLY A 173 -28.62 1.30 -4.77
CA GLY A 173 -29.51 0.70 -3.79
C GLY A 173 -29.00 -0.66 -3.27
N GLU A 174 -29.56 -1.17 -2.16
CA GLU A 174 -29.12 -2.40 -1.50
C GLU A 174 -29.30 -3.69 -2.33
N ASP A 175 -30.02 -3.65 -3.43
CA ASP A 175 -30.15 -4.77 -4.39
C ASP A 175 -28.84 -5.12 -5.12
N GLY A 176 -27.75 -4.40 -4.85
CA GLY A 176 -26.39 -4.69 -5.33
C GLY A 176 -25.77 -5.98 -4.82
N THR A 177 -26.49 -6.83 -4.07
CA THR A 177 -26.01 -8.10 -3.55
C THR A 177 -25.89 -9.21 -4.60
N ARG A 178 -26.39 -9.00 -5.81
CA ARG A 178 -26.25 -9.97 -6.91
C ARG A 178 -25.07 -9.61 -7.81
N ARG A 179 -23.97 -10.35 -7.61
CA ARG A 179 -22.69 -10.39 -8.34
C ARG A 179 -21.72 -9.23 -8.04
N ARG A 180 -20.47 -9.59 -7.78
CA ARG A 180 -19.26 -8.75 -7.74
C ARG A 180 -19.14 -7.91 -9.03
N ARG A 181 -19.98 -6.90 -9.21
CA ARG A 181 -19.81 -5.92 -10.27
C ARG A 181 -18.78 -4.92 -9.79
N ARG A 182 -17.68 -4.81 -10.51
CA ARG A 182 -16.67 -3.78 -10.27
C ARG A 182 -17.37 -2.43 -10.31
N GLY A 183 -17.48 -1.74 -9.17
CA GLY A 183 -18.17 -0.45 -9.07
C GLY A 183 -17.62 0.61 -10.01
N THR A 184 -16.34 0.48 -10.36
CA THR A 184 -15.58 1.37 -11.23
C THR A 184 -16.15 1.55 -12.64
N LYS A 185 -16.82 0.56 -13.21
CA LYS A 185 -17.36 0.62 -14.56
C LYS A 185 -18.47 1.66 -14.77
N TRP A 186 -19.05 2.15 -13.70
CA TRP A 186 -20.13 3.14 -13.71
C TRP A 186 -19.63 4.58 -13.65
N TRP A 187 -18.32 4.78 -13.55
CA TRP A 187 -17.72 6.08 -13.32
C TRP A 187 -16.91 6.54 -14.53
N PHE A 188 -17.04 7.82 -14.80
CA PHE A 188 -16.36 8.50 -15.90
C PHE A 188 -15.56 9.69 -15.36
N TYR A 189 -14.41 9.92 -15.97
CA TYR A 189 -13.56 11.08 -15.74
C TYR A 189 -13.34 11.77 -17.10
N LYS A 190 -13.74 13.04 -17.20
CA LYS A 190 -13.67 13.82 -18.47
C LYS A 190 -14.20 13.06 -19.69
N GLY A 191 -15.31 12.33 -19.51
CA GLY A 191 -15.96 11.58 -20.58
C GLY A 191 -15.37 10.20 -20.89
N LYS A 192 -14.28 9.79 -20.20
CA LYS A 192 -13.64 8.48 -20.37
C LYS A 192 -13.96 7.56 -19.19
N ASN A 193 -14.25 6.28 -19.47
CA ASN A 193 -14.56 5.31 -18.42
C ASN A 193 -13.35 5.04 -17.53
N LEU A 194 -13.54 5.00 -16.22
CA LEU A 194 -12.46 4.74 -15.26
C LEU A 194 -11.79 3.36 -15.44
N VAL A 195 -12.53 2.36 -15.97
CA VAL A 195 -11.93 1.05 -16.26
C VAL A 195 -10.94 1.15 -17.41
N ASP A 196 -11.25 1.97 -18.43
CA ASP A 196 -10.36 2.15 -19.57
C ASP A 196 -9.10 2.91 -19.16
N ILE A 197 -9.25 3.98 -18.39
CA ILE A 197 -8.11 4.73 -17.83
C ILE A 197 -7.25 3.82 -16.96
N TYR A 198 -7.87 3.01 -16.09
CA TYR A 198 -7.18 2.04 -15.26
C TYR A 198 -6.40 1.01 -16.10
N ASN A 199 -7.02 0.47 -17.13
CA ASN A 199 -6.35 -0.49 -18.01
C ASN A 199 -5.16 0.15 -18.74
N GLU A 200 -5.27 1.38 -19.20
CA GLU A 200 -4.17 2.11 -19.85
C GLU A 200 -3.03 2.44 -18.89
N THR A 201 -3.36 2.84 -17.66
CA THR A 201 -2.35 3.19 -16.64
C THR A 201 -1.57 1.96 -16.17
N TYR A 202 -2.26 0.84 -16.01
CA TYR A 202 -1.68 -0.40 -15.47
C TYR A 202 -1.62 -1.53 -16.50
N SER A 203 -1.77 -1.24 -17.79
CA SER A 203 -1.41 -2.20 -18.85
C SER A 203 0.11 -2.22 -18.96
N MET A 204 0.67 -3.35 -18.67
CA MET A 204 2.06 -3.63 -19.04
C MET A 204 2.04 -4.09 -20.51
N ASP A 205 2.77 -3.39 -21.37
CA ASP A 205 3.15 -3.86 -22.68
C ASP A 205 4.02 -5.11 -22.58
#